data_56657dcac09b8baabef61a1c9e8c6453
#
_entry.id   56657dcac09b8baabef61a1c9e8c6453
#
_cell.length_a   1.000
_cell.length_b   1.000
_cell.length_c   1.000
_cell.angle_alpha   90.00
_cell.angle_beta   90.00
_cell.angle_gamma   90.00
#
_symmetry.space_group_name_H-M   'P 1'
#
loop_
_entity.id
_entity.type
_entity.pdbx_description
1 polymer ?
#
loop_
_entity_poly.entity_id
_entity_poly.type
_entity_poly.pdbx_seq_one_letter_code
_entity_poly.pdbx_strand_id
1 'polypeptide(L)'
;VRRIVNVGLIQMSCGEGINQNLEKTIEYTKQATSQGANIVCTQELFKSRYFPQVVDSEMFGLAERIDEDSPTLRQLCQLAAELDIVLIASLFEKRTLGLYHNTAVVIDADGRFLGKYRKMHIPDDPHYYEKHYFAPGDLGYRAFRTRYANIGVLICWDQWFPEAARLTAMSGAEIILIPTAIGYSRPEPDPSYQESWQVVQRGHAVANACYLAAVNRVGFEESPSTSLRTGPDGQGGIDFWGRSFVADPDGKVLKEASENEDEILVCPVDLAFVEEVRAAWSFPFRDRRVDSYGGLIKLYLD
;
A
#
# COMPACT_ATOMS: atom_id res chain seq x y z
N VAL A 1 -7.95 3.19 -28.52
CA VAL A 1 -8.52 1.86 -28.19
C VAL A 1 -8.49 1.71 -26.69
N ARG A 2 -9.62 1.31 -26.07
CA ARG A 2 -9.70 1.10 -24.60
C ARG A 2 -8.71 0.01 -24.16
N ARG A 3 -8.07 0.23 -23.00
CA ARG A 3 -7.14 -0.70 -22.34
C ARG A 3 -7.64 -0.98 -20.92
N ILE A 4 -8.73 -1.75 -20.82
CA ILE A 4 -9.38 -2.03 -19.54
C ILE A 4 -8.58 -3.06 -18.76
N VAL A 5 -8.26 -2.72 -17.50
CA VAL A 5 -7.63 -3.59 -16.50
C VAL A 5 -8.45 -3.51 -15.21
N ASN A 6 -8.70 -4.64 -14.58
CA ASN A 6 -9.44 -4.68 -13.32
C ASN A 6 -8.45 -4.72 -12.13
N VAL A 7 -8.50 -3.71 -11.28
CA VAL A 7 -7.72 -3.64 -10.04
C VAL A 7 -8.54 -4.22 -8.91
N GLY A 8 -7.99 -5.21 -8.22
CA GLY A 8 -8.55 -5.84 -7.03
C GLY A 8 -7.82 -5.38 -5.77
N LEU A 9 -8.55 -4.88 -4.79
CA LEU A 9 -8.02 -4.47 -3.49
C LEU A 9 -8.58 -5.39 -2.41
N ILE A 10 -7.70 -5.97 -1.59
CA ILE A 10 -8.08 -6.86 -0.50
C ILE A 10 -8.04 -6.05 0.80
N GLN A 11 -9.19 -5.55 1.23
CA GLN A 11 -9.39 -4.95 2.53
C GLN A 11 -9.79 -6.04 3.51
N MET A 12 -8.98 -6.29 4.55
CA MET A 12 -9.32 -7.32 5.53
C MET A 12 -8.84 -7.01 6.94
N SER A 13 -9.55 -7.56 7.92
CA SER A 13 -9.12 -7.64 9.31
C SER A 13 -8.08 -8.75 9.48
N CYS A 14 -7.11 -8.55 10.38
CA CYS A 14 -6.10 -9.55 10.72
C CYS A 14 -6.32 -10.11 12.12
N GLY A 15 -6.26 -11.44 12.23
CA GLY A 15 -6.21 -12.16 13.49
C GLY A 15 -4.78 -12.33 14.01
N GLU A 16 -4.62 -13.06 15.13
CA GLU A 16 -3.32 -13.37 15.71
C GLU A 16 -2.52 -14.40 14.90
N GLY A 17 -3.23 -15.26 14.18
CA GLY A 17 -2.62 -16.39 13.46
C GLY A 17 -2.04 -15.96 12.12
N ILE A 18 -0.70 -15.96 12.00
CA ILE A 18 0.03 -15.58 10.78
C ILE A 18 -0.39 -16.43 9.57
N ASN A 19 -0.50 -17.75 9.76
CA ASN A 19 -0.91 -18.65 8.69
C ASN A 19 -2.37 -18.46 8.31
N GLN A 20 -3.24 -18.18 9.28
CA GLN A 20 -4.66 -17.90 9.02
C GLN A 20 -4.83 -16.62 8.21
N ASN A 21 -4.06 -15.57 8.52
CA ASN A 21 -4.08 -14.33 7.74
C ASN A 21 -3.57 -14.55 6.30
N LEU A 22 -2.53 -15.37 6.13
CA LEU A 22 -2.02 -15.73 4.81
C LEU A 22 -3.05 -16.56 4.01
N GLU A 23 -3.67 -17.56 4.62
CA GLU A 23 -4.73 -18.38 4.00
C GLU A 23 -5.94 -17.50 3.60
N LYS A 24 -6.37 -16.59 4.48
CA LYS A 24 -7.44 -15.63 4.19
C LYS A 24 -7.07 -14.73 3.00
N THR A 25 -5.84 -14.23 2.95
CA THR A 25 -5.35 -13.42 1.82
C THR A 25 -5.37 -14.21 0.51
N ILE A 26 -4.93 -15.47 0.52
CA ILE A 26 -4.96 -16.35 -0.65
C ILE A 26 -6.41 -16.57 -1.12
N GLU A 27 -7.31 -16.85 -0.19
CA GLU A 27 -8.73 -17.05 -0.51
C GLU A 27 -9.36 -15.77 -1.10
N TYR A 28 -9.10 -14.61 -0.50
CA TYR A 28 -9.60 -13.33 -1.02
C TYR A 28 -8.97 -12.96 -2.36
N THR A 29 -7.71 -13.35 -2.61
CA THR A 29 -7.07 -13.19 -3.92
C THR A 29 -7.80 -14.03 -4.98
N LYS A 30 -8.16 -15.29 -4.67
CA LYS A 30 -8.95 -16.15 -5.56
C LYS A 30 -10.34 -15.57 -5.83
N GLN A 31 -10.99 -15.04 -4.80
CA GLN A 31 -12.30 -14.39 -4.95
C GLN A 31 -12.21 -13.11 -5.79
N ALA A 32 -11.18 -12.27 -5.59
CA ALA A 32 -10.94 -11.08 -6.43
C ALA A 32 -10.76 -11.48 -7.90
N THR A 33 -9.99 -12.53 -8.16
CA THR A 33 -9.77 -13.06 -9.52
C THR A 33 -11.06 -13.60 -10.11
N SER A 34 -11.88 -14.31 -9.34
CA SER A 34 -13.19 -14.80 -9.81
C SER A 34 -14.16 -13.67 -10.19
N GLN A 35 -13.96 -12.48 -9.61
CA GLN A 35 -14.67 -11.24 -9.96
C GLN A 35 -14.01 -10.49 -11.14
N GLY A 36 -12.96 -11.07 -11.74
CA GLY A 36 -12.29 -10.55 -12.93
C GLY A 36 -11.07 -9.65 -12.65
N ALA A 37 -10.53 -9.60 -11.44
CA ALA A 37 -9.32 -8.83 -11.15
C ALA A 37 -8.11 -9.37 -11.93
N ASN A 38 -7.36 -8.45 -12.56
CA ASN A 38 -6.10 -8.72 -13.25
C ASN A 38 -4.88 -8.35 -12.40
N ILE A 39 -5.02 -7.31 -11.57
CA ILE A 39 -4.00 -6.83 -10.64
C ILE A 39 -4.62 -6.86 -9.25
N VAL A 40 -4.01 -7.55 -8.31
CA VAL A 40 -4.49 -7.66 -6.92
C VAL A 40 -3.46 -7.08 -5.97
N CYS A 41 -3.91 -6.27 -5.01
CA CYS A 41 -3.07 -5.67 -3.98
C CYS A 41 -3.60 -5.99 -2.59
N THR A 42 -2.72 -6.45 -1.70
CA THR A 42 -3.01 -6.64 -0.28
C THR A 42 -2.82 -5.35 0.49
N GLN A 43 -3.41 -5.25 1.67
CA GLN A 43 -3.08 -4.20 2.64
C GLN A 43 -1.64 -4.35 3.18
N GLU A 44 -1.17 -3.32 3.89
CA GLU A 44 0.14 -3.30 4.54
C GLU A 44 0.27 -4.38 5.62
N LEU A 45 1.41 -5.12 5.63
CA LEU A 45 1.77 -6.12 6.65
C LEU A 45 0.65 -7.16 6.90
N PHE A 46 0.01 -7.63 5.86
CA PHE A 46 -1.23 -8.42 5.90
C PHE A 46 -1.12 -9.73 6.68
N LYS A 47 0.08 -10.27 6.90
CA LYS A 47 0.27 -11.57 7.56
C LYS A 47 0.05 -11.54 9.07
N SER A 48 0.12 -10.36 9.70
CA SER A 48 0.03 -10.23 11.14
C SER A 48 -0.93 -9.10 11.53
N ARG A 49 -1.34 -9.07 12.80
CA ARG A 49 -1.81 -7.83 13.40
C ARG A 49 -0.75 -6.74 13.23
N TYR A 50 -1.17 -5.49 13.26
CA TYR A 50 -0.27 -4.35 13.14
C TYR A 50 0.57 -4.20 14.43
N PHE A 51 1.69 -4.91 14.48
CA PHE A 51 2.58 -4.98 15.63
C PHE A 51 3.28 -3.67 15.99
N PRO A 52 3.48 -2.68 15.07
CA PRO A 52 4.12 -1.42 15.44
C PRO A 52 3.31 -0.52 16.39
N GLN A 53 2.17 -0.97 16.89
CA GLN A 53 1.47 -0.30 17.99
C GLN A 53 2.31 -0.21 19.27
N VAL A 54 3.32 -1.04 19.42
CA VAL A 54 4.22 -1.11 20.58
C VAL A 54 5.67 -1.27 20.14
N VAL A 55 6.59 -0.94 21.05
CA VAL A 55 8.02 -1.22 20.91
C VAL A 55 8.29 -2.55 21.61
N ASP A 56 8.44 -3.64 20.82
CA ASP A 56 8.65 -4.98 21.32
C ASP A 56 9.61 -5.76 20.42
N SER A 57 10.77 -6.12 20.96
CA SER A 57 11.80 -6.84 20.20
C SER A 57 11.41 -8.27 19.81
N GLU A 58 10.42 -8.88 20.45
CA GLU A 58 9.94 -10.22 20.07
C GLU A 58 9.26 -10.18 18.71
N MET A 59 8.70 -9.04 18.29
CA MET A 59 8.05 -8.87 17.00
C MET A 59 9.01 -9.02 15.81
N PHE A 60 10.32 -8.89 16.00
CA PHE A 60 11.28 -9.21 14.93
C PHE A 60 11.24 -10.69 14.50
N GLY A 61 10.67 -11.57 15.32
CA GLY A 61 10.38 -12.96 14.95
C GLY A 61 9.36 -13.13 13.83
N LEU A 62 8.54 -12.10 13.54
CA LEU A 62 7.58 -12.09 12.45
C LEU A 62 8.21 -11.84 11.07
N ALA A 63 9.45 -11.31 11.06
CA ALA A 63 10.13 -10.94 9.82
C ALA A 63 10.64 -12.16 9.07
N GLU A 64 10.51 -12.13 7.76
CA GLU A 64 10.99 -13.18 6.86
C GLU A 64 11.94 -12.64 5.79
N ARG A 65 12.81 -13.50 5.28
CA ARG A 65 13.61 -13.14 4.12
C ARG A 65 12.73 -13.04 2.88
N ILE A 66 13.04 -12.08 2.01
CA ILE A 66 12.35 -11.93 0.70
C ILE A 66 13.39 -12.24 -0.38
N ASP A 67 13.60 -13.53 -0.59
CA ASP A 67 14.50 -14.11 -1.58
C ASP A 67 13.92 -15.43 -2.11
N GLU A 68 14.67 -16.14 -2.93
CA GLU A 68 14.27 -17.41 -3.57
C GLU A 68 13.86 -18.51 -2.57
N ASP A 69 14.37 -18.44 -1.35
CA ASP A 69 14.10 -19.41 -0.28
C ASP A 69 12.88 -19.06 0.57
N SER A 70 12.30 -17.87 0.41
CA SER A 70 11.12 -17.44 1.16
C SER A 70 9.91 -18.33 0.86
N PRO A 71 9.36 -19.06 1.84
CA PRO A 71 8.16 -19.87 1.61
C PRO A 71 6.95 -19.03 1.22
N THR A 72 6.77 -17.87 1.85
CA THR A 72 5.66 -16.96 1.54
C THR A 72 5.78 -16.43 0.11
N LEU A 73 6.96 -15.95 -0.30
CA LEU A 73 7.14 -15.44 -1.66
C LEU A 73 6.87 -16.53 -2.70
N ARG A 74 7.39 -17.75 -2.49
CA ARG A 74 7.13 -18.88 -3.40
C ARG A 74 5.64 -19.19 -3.52
N GLN A 75 4.91 -19.21 -2.40
CA GLN A 75 3.47 -19.47 -2.40
C GLN A 75 2.70 -18.37 -3.13
N LEU A 76 3.08 -17.10 -2.94
CA LEU A 76 2.48 -15.98 -3.66
C LEU A 76 2.82 -15.99 -5.15
N CYS A 77 4.03 -16.35 -5.54
CA CYS A 77 4.43 -16.53 -6.94
C CYS A 77 3.63 -17.63 -7.63
N GLN A 78 3.47 -18.77 -6.95
CA GLN A 78 2.64 -19.88 -7.46
C GLN A 78 1.18 -19.43 -7.62
N LEU A 79 0.61 -18.75 -6.61
CA LEU A 79 -0.75 -18.24 -6.66
C LEU A 79 -0.96 -17.27 -7.84
N ALA A 80 -0.02 -16.35 -8.06
CA ALA A 80 -0.08 -15.38 -9.15
C ALA A 80 -0.08 -16.08 -10.52
N ALA A 81 0.78 -17.10 -10.70
CA ALA A 81 0.84 -17.90 -11.91
C ALA A 81 -0.44 -18.73 -12.14
N GLU A 82 -0.95 -19.38 -11.09
CA GLU A 82 -2.18 -20.19 -11.18
C GLU A 82 -3.42 -19.36 -11.55
N LEU A 83 -3.47 -18.11 -11.07
CA LEU A 83 -4.61 -17.23 -11.28
C LEU A 83 -4.43 -16.27 -12.48
N ASP A 84 -3.26 -16.25 -13.13
CA ASP A 84 -2.91 -15.33 -14.22
C ASP A 84 -3.10 -13.87 -13.83
N ILE A 85 -2.63 -13.47 -12.63
CA ILE A 85 -2.76 -12.12 -12.06
C ILE A 85 -1.41 -11.53 -11.69
N VAL A 86 -1.33 -10.21 -11.75
CA VAL A 86 -0.27 -9.45 -11.06
C VAL A 86 -0.63 -9.32 -9.59
N LEU A 87 0.29 -9.69 -8.70
CA LEU A 87 0.06 -9.65 -7.26
C LEU A 87 1.06 -8.72 -6.56
N ILE A 88 0.53 -7.80 -5.76
CA ILE A 88 1.29 -6.91 -4.88
C ILE A 88 0.98 -7.29 -3.45
N ALA A 89 2.01 -7.65 -2.67
CA ALA A 89 1.84 -8.10 -1.30
C ALA A 89 2.85 -7.43 -0.35
N SER A 90 2.35 -6.88 0.76
CA SER A 90 3.18 -6.17 1.74
C SER A 90 3.60 -7.10 2.87
N LEU A 91 4.91 -7.16 3.15
CA LEU A 91 5.56 -8.10 4.05
C LEU A 91 6.56 -7.41 4.99
N PHE A 92 6.82 -8.03 6.14
CA PHE A 92 7.92 -7.65 7.03
C PHE A 92 9.21 -8.34 6.57
N GLU A 93 10.10 -7.57 5.94
CA GLU A 93 11.36 -8.08 5.38
C GLU A 93 12.47 -8.12 6.43
N LYS A 94 13.08 -9.29 6.60
CA LYS A 94 14.39 -9.46 7.24
C LYS A 94 15.47 -9.45 6.16
N ARG A 95 16.17 -8.32 5.99
CA ARG A 95 17.28 -8.22 5.02
C ARG A 95 18.52 -8.93 5.53
N THR A 96 18.87 -8.66 6.79
CA THR A 96 19.93 -9.33 7.56
C THR A 96 19.65 -9.18 9.05
N LEU A 97 20.51 -9.71 9.91
CA LEU A 97 20.40 -9.49 11.36
C LEU A 97 20.54 -8.00 11.67
N GLY A 98 19.55 -7.46 12.40
CA GLY A 98 19.53 -6.05 12.79
C GLY A 98 19.13 -5.07 11.68
N LEU A 99 18.71 -5.56 10.49
CA LEU A 99 18.26 -4.70 9.41
C LEU A 99 16.98 -5.26 8.76
N TYR A 100 15.90 -4.52 8.94
CA TYR A 100 14.55 -4.91 8.54
C TYR A 100 13.86 -3.79 7.77
N HIS A 101 12.91 -4.15 6.92
CA HIS A 101 12.13 -3.19 6.13
C HIS A 101 10.64 -3.57 6.08
N ASN A 102 9.80 -2.57 5.95
CA ASN A 102 8.44 -2.72 5.49
C ASN A 102 8.47 -2.75 3.96
N THR A 103 8.07 -3.86 3.36
CA THR A 103 8.38 -4.16 1.96
C THR A 103 7.15 -4.66 1.21
N ALA A 104 6.91 -4.14 0.02
CA ALA A 104 5.94 -4.69 -0.92
C ALA A 104 6.66 -5.45 -2.04
N VAL A 105 6.25 -6.68 -2.28
CA VAL A 105 6.72 -7.50 -3.41
C VAL A 105 5.79 -7.32 -4.59
N VAL A 106 6.35 -7.37 -5.80
CA VAL A 106 5.60 -7.31 -7.06
C VAL A 106 5.87 -8.58 -7.85
N ILE A 107 4.81 -9.32 -8.15
CA ILE A 107 4.82 -10.60 -8.84
C ILE A 107 4.01 -10.46 -10.11
N ASP A 108 4.56 -10.86 -11.26
CA ASP A 108 3.87 -10.82 -12.54
C ASP A 108 2.89 -11.98 -12.70
N ALA A 109 2.03 -11.91 -13.68
CA ALA A 109 0.98 -12.89 -13.97
C ALA A 109 1.51 -14.30 -14.33
N ASP A 110 2.77 -14.42 -14.72
CA ASP A 110 3.44 -15.70 -14.91
C ASP A 110 4.09 -16.26 -13.63
N GLY A 111 3.88 -15.60 -12.49
CA GLY A 111 4.47 -15.96 -11.20
C GLY A 111 5.90 -15.45 -11.01
N ARG A 112 6.46 -14.73 -11.96
CA ARG A 112 7.81 -14.18 -11.84
C ARG A 112 7.87 -13.04 -10.83
N PHE A 113 8.76 -13.15 -9.86
CA PHE A 113 9.09 -12.06 -8.95
C PHE A 113 9.81 -10.95 -9.70
N LEU A 114 9.14 -9.80 -9.91
CA LEU A 114 9.70 -8.64 -10.60
C LEU A 114 10.61 -7.79 -9.72
N GLY A 115 10.46 -7.92 -8.42
CA GLY A 115 11.21 -7.17 -7.44
C GLY A 115 10.33 -6.62 -6.31
N LYS A 116 10.88 -5.68 -5.56
CA LYS A 116 10.26 -5.16 -4.36
C LYS A 116 10.45 -3.66 -4.22
N TYR A 117 9.55 -3.02 -3.48
CA TYR A 117 9.64 -1.66 -2.98
C TYR A 117 9.78 -1.72 -1.45
N ARG A 118 10.69 -0.96 -0.88
CA ARG A 118 10.85 -0.77 0.56
C ARG A 118 10.32 0.60 0.93
N LYS A 119 9.43 0.65 1.92
CA LYS A 119 8.82 1.90 2.42
C LYS A 119 9.89 2.94 2.72
N MET A 120 9.79 4.09 2.07
CA MET A 120 10.80 5.14 2.17
C MET A 120 10.60 6.03 3.40
N HIS A 121 9.33 6.37 3.69
CA HIS A 121 8.98 7.20 4.82
C HIS A 121 8.44 6.34 5.96
N ILE A 122 9.14 6.35 7.09
CA ILE A 122 8.82 5.52 8.23
C ILE A 122 8.23 6.41 9.34
N PRO A 123 6.97 6.20 9.76
CA PRO A 123 6.35 6.97 10.84
C PRO A 123 6.93 6.61 12.20
N ASP A 124 6.76 7.52 13.15
CA ASP A 124 7.12 7.34 14.55
C ASP A 124 6.15 8.13 15.46
N ASP A 125 4.88 7.88 15.27
CA ASP A 125 3.80 8.49 16.05
C ASP A 125 3.25 7.51 17.10
N PRO A 126 2.52 7.97 18.10
CA PRO A 126 1.84 7.10 19.06
C PRO A 126 1.01 6.02 18.34
N HIS A 127 1.20 4.77 18.73
CA HIS A 127 0.65 3.55 18.10
C HIS A 127 1.19 3.23 16.68
N TYR A 128 2.16 3.99 16.17
CA TYR A 128 2.82 3.77 14.88
C TYR A 128 4.35 3.83 15.03
N TYR A 129 4.91 3.05 15.97
CA TYR A 129 6.35 3.03 16.30
C TYR A 129 7.17 2.24 15.27
N GLU A 130 6.97 2.55 13.99
CA GLU A 130 7.60 1.81 12.90
C GLU A 130 9.12 2.02 12.83
N LYS A 131 9.65 3.16 13.29
CA LYS A 131 11.11 3.40 13.33
C LYS A 131 11.86 2.45 14.25
N HIS A 132 11.19 1.82 15.23
CA HIS A 132 11.79 0.76 16.01
C HIS A 132 12.11 -0.47 15.18
N TYR A 133 11.27 -0.77 14.18
CA TYR A 133 11.34 -2.01 13.40
C TYR A 133 12.03 -1.84 12.06
N PHE A 134 11.79 -0.74 11.36
CA PHE A 134 12.14 -0.60 9.95
C PHE A 134 13.18 0.47 9.69
N ALA A 135 14.19 0.11 8.92
CA ALA A 135 15.03 1.09 8.24
C ALA A 135 14.28 1.68 7.04
N PRO A 136 14.50 2.97 6.72
CA PRO A 136 13.99 3.56 5.49
C PRO A 136 14.40 2.76 4.26
N GLY A 137 13.55 2.81 3.23
CA GLY A 137 13.81 2.15 1.96
C GLY A 137 15.04 2.71 1.25
N ASP A 138 15.75 1.87 0.52
CA ASP A 138 16.99 2.20 -0.19
C ASP A 138 16.98 1.79 -1.68
N LEU A 139 15.81 1.39 -2.19
CA LEU A 139 15.65 0.95 -3.57
C LEU A 139 15.13 2.05 -4.51
N GLY A 140 14.82 3.23 -3.95
CA GLY A 140 14.25 4.34 -4.68
C GLY A 140 12.79 4.13 -5.11
N TYR A 141 12.27 5.12 -5.83
CA TYR A 141 10.92 5.08 -6.41
C TYR A 141 10.99 4.56 -7.83
N ARG A 142 10.14 3.57 -8.15
CA ARG A 142 10.17 2.95 -9.48
C ARG A 142 8.82 2.40 -9.88
N ALA A 143 8.60 2.27 -11.18
CA ALA A 143 7.52 1.49 -11.75
C ALA A 143 8.01 0.09 -12.15
N PHE A 144 7.11 -0.88 -12.03
CA PHE A 144 7.31 -2.26 -12.47
C PHE A 144 6.48 -2.48 -13.73
N ARG A 145 7.15 -2.91 -14.79
CA ARG A 145 6.47 -3.29 -16.02
C ARG A 145 5.89 -4.69 -15.86
N THR A 146 4.58 -4.78 -15.78
CA THR A 146 3.86 -6.04 -15.65
C THR A 146 3.12 -6.40 -16.92
N ARG A 147 2.53 -7.58 -16.96
CA ARG A 147 1.69 -8.03 -18.07
C ARG A 147 0.53 -7.09 -18.37
N TYR A 148 -0.09 -6.47 -17.36
CA TYR A 148 -1.33 -5.71 -17.53
C TYR A 148 -1.13 -4.19 -17.50
N ALA A 149 -0.16 -3.68 -16.75
CA ALA A 149 0.10 -2.24 -16.63
C ALA A 149 1.52 -1.96 -16.14
N ASN A 150 1.98 -0.72 -16.28
CA ASN A 150 3.13 -0.23 -15.51
C ASN A 150 2.63 0.24 -14.15
N ILE A 151 3.01 -0.45 -13.09
CA ILE A 151 2.55 -0.16 -11.73
C ILE A 151 3.65 0.45 -10.88
N GLY A 152 3.31 1.47 -10.11
CA GLY A 152 4.10 1.98 -9.01
C GLY A 152 3.59 1.43 -7.68
N VAL A 153 4.48 1.31 -6.70
CA VAL A 153 4.09 0.91 -5.35
C VAL A 153 4.67 1.89 -4.37
N LEU A 154 3.83 2.39 -3.48
CA LEU A 154 4.17 3.14 -2.28
C LEU A 154 3.55 2.41 -1.08
N ILE A 155 3.99 2.70 0.14
CA ILE A 155 3.44 2.03 1.33
C ILE A 155 3.03 3.07 2.38
N CYS A 156 1.74 3.08 2.73
CA CYS A 156 1.13 3.79 3.86
C CYS A 156 1.65 5.23 4.03
N TRP A 157 2.60 5.48 4.95
CA TRP A 157 3.11 6.83 5.26
C TRP A 157 3.67 7.57 4.03
N ASP A 158 4.16 6.86 3.01
CA ASP A 158 4.56 7.47 1.73
C ASP A 158 3.43 8.26 1.06
N GLN A 159 2.17 7.93 1.35
CA GLN A 159 0.98 8.57 0.79
C GLN A 159 0.85 10.06 1.12
N TRP A 160 1.52 10.52 2.18
CA TRP A 160 1.47 11.93 2.58
C TRP A 160 2.48 12.81 1.83
N PHE A 161 3.42 12.19 1.10
CA PHE A 161 4.55 12.88 0.46
C PHE A 161 4.34 12.99 -1.05
N PRO A 162 4.05 14.22 -1.57
CA PRO A 162 3.88 14.45 -3.01
C PRO A 162 5.10 14.02 -3.84
N GLU A 163 6.30 14.13 -3.28
CA GLU A 163 7.57 13.73 -3.92
C GLU A 163 7.60 12.24 -4.23
N ALA A 164 7.08 11.41 -3.31
CA ALA A 164 7.02 9.96 -3.50
C ALA A 164 6.13 9.60 -4.70
N ALA A 165 4.92 10.14 -4.73
CA ALA A 165 3.98 9.93 -5.83
C ALA A 165 4.53 10.47 -7.17
N ARG A 166 5.15 11.67 -7.14
CA ARG A 166 5.76 12.28 -8.33
C ARG A 166 6.90 11.44 -8.91
N LEU A 167 7.82 11.01 -8.08
CA LEU A 167 8.97 10.20 -8.53
C LEU A 167 8.52 8.84 -9.04
N THR A 168 7.54 8.23 -8.41
CA THR A 168 6.93 6.97 -8.86
C THR A 168 6.24 7.13 -10.22
N ALA A 169 5.47 8.19 -10.41
CA ALA A 169 4.84 8.47 -11.71
C ALA A 169 5.85 8.77 -12.81
N MET A 170 6.92 9.52 -12.48
CA MET A 170 8.02 9.82 -13.41
C MET A 170 8.79 8.58 -13.85
N SER A 171 8.80 7.51 -13.06
CA SER A 171 9.38 6.23 -13.47
C SER A 171 8.47 5.42 -14.43
N GLY A 172 7.30 5.96 -14.79
CA GLY A 172 6.41 5.42 -15.80
C GLY A 172 5.14 4.76 -15.27
N ALA A 173 4.82 4.90 -14.00
CA ALA A 173 3.60 4.30 -13.43
C ALA A 173 2.32 4.86 -14.09
N GLU A 174 1.43 3.96 -14.49
CA GLU A 174 0.07 4.23 -14.95
C GLU A 174 -0.93 4.10 -13.78
N ILE A 175 -0.62 3.20 -12.83
CA ILE A 175 -1.36 2.98 -11.58
C ILE A 175 -0.35 3.02 -10.44
N ILE A 176 -0.65 3.78 -9.38
CA ILE A 176 0.10 3.73 -8.12
C ILE A 176 -0.76 2.97 -7.09
N LEU A 177 -0.22 1.87 -6.58
CA LEU A 177 -0.86 1.03 -5.56
C LEU A 177 -0.25 1.35 -4.19
N ILE A 178 -1.10 1.53 -3.17
CA ILE A 178 -0.65 1.93 -1.83
C ILE A 178 -1.22 0.99 -0.77
N PRO A 179 -0.53 -0.13 -0.47
CA PRO A 179 -0.77 -0.89 0.75
C PRO A 179 -0.70 -0.02 1.98
N THR A 180 -1.73 -0.05 2.82
CA THR A 180 -1.89 0.85 3.96
C THR A 180 -2.40 0.12 5.20
N ALA A 181 -2.02 0.61 6.39
CA ALA A 181 -2.61 0.29 7.67
C ALA A 181 -2.76 1.60 8.45
N ILE A 182 -3.89 2.27 8.30
CA ILE A 182 -4.20 3.53 8.96
C ILE A 182 -5.58 3.48 9.60
N GLY A 183 -5.68 4.01 10.80
CA GLY A 183 -6.90 4.01 11.60
C GLY A 183 -6.87 5.09 12.68
N TYR A 184 -7.92 5.10 13.48
CA TYR A 184 -8.00 5.97 14.66
C TYR A 184 -7.36 5.30 15.87
N SER A 185 -6.53 6.04 16.58
CA SER A 185 -6.09 5.60 17.92
C SER A 185 -7.21 5.80 18.91
N ARG A 186 -7.57 4.74 19.66
CA ARG A 186 -8.48 4.90 20.80
C ARG A 186 -7.70 5.46 22.00
N PRO A 187 -8.30 6.34 22.80
CA PRO A 187 -9.72 6.67 22.88
C PRO A 187 -10.18 7.92 22.09
N GLU A 188 -9.32 8.56 21.32
CA GLU A 188 -9.60 9.85 20.69
C GLU A 188 -9.66 9.75 19.16
N PRO A 189 -10.75 9.19 18.59
CA PRO A 189 -10.91 9.16 17.14
C PRO A 189 -11.12 10.57 16.58
N ASP A 190 -10.34 10.94 15.55
CA ASP A 190 -10.56 12.17 14.78
C ASP A 190 -10.98 11.83 13.35
N PRO A 191 -12.27 11.93 13.02
CA PRO A 191 -12.79 11.59 11.69
C PRO A 191 -12.21 12.46 10.55
N SER A 192 -11.64 13.65 10.84
CA SER A 192 -11.07 14.52 9.82
C SER A 192 -9.87 13.89 9.10
N TYR A 193 -9.17 12.95 9.73
CA TYR A 193 -8.04 12.26 9.11
C TYR A 193 -8.43 11.36 7.94
N GLN A 194 -9.61 10.76 7.95
CA GLN A 194 -10.09 9.94 6.82
C GLN A 194 -10.23 10.77 5.54
N GLU A 195 -10.82 11.96 5.66
CA GLU A 195 -11.00 12.83 4.51
C GLU A 195 -9.65 13.34 4.01
N SER A 196 -8.77 13.79 4.90
CA SER A 196 -7.43 14.24 4.55
C SER A 196 -6.63 13.13 3.85
N TRP A 197 -6.73 11.90 4.34
CA TRP A 197 -6.11 10.72 3.76
C TRP A 197 -6.57 10.45 2.32
N GLN A 198 -7.87 10.55 2.05
CA GLN A 198 -8.41 10.37 0.72
C GLN A 198 -8.07 11.55 -0.21
N VAL A 199 -8.18 12.79 0.31
CA VAL A 199 -7.93 14.01 -0.47
C VAL A 199 -6.49 14.10 -0.96
N VAL A 200 -5.49 13.84 -0.11
CA VAL A 200 -4.08 13.91 -0.52
C VAL A 200 -3.77 12.90 -1.63
N GLN A 201 -4.31 11.71 -1.55
CA GLN A 201 -4.10 10.65 -2.54
C GLN A 201 -4.82 10.94 -3.87
N ARG A 202 -6.04 11.48 -3.81
CA ARG A 202 -6.74 11.99 -5.00
C ARG A 202 -5.95 13.12 -5.65
N GLY A 203 -5.35 14.00 -4.84
CA GLY A 203 -4.43 15.03 -5.32
C GLY A 203 -3.23 14.46 -6.05
N HIS A 204 -2.68 13.35 -5.59
CA HIS A 204 -1.59 12.65 -6.29
C HIS A 204 -2.04 12.08 -7.64
N ALA A 205 -3.24 11.50 -7.72
CA ALA A 205 -3.78 11.01 -8.97
C ALA A 205 -3.88 12.13 -10.02
N VAL A 206 -4.46 13.27 -9.65
CA VAL A 206 -4.56 14.46 -10.51
C VAL A 206 -3.19 15.02 -10.87
N ALA A 207 -2.33 15.28 -9.86
CA ALA A 207 -1.02 15.91 -10.07
C ALA A 207 -0.10 15.09 -10.97
N ASN A 208 -0.28 13.79 -11.07
CA ASN A 208 0.56 12.88 -11.83
C ASN A 208 -0.14 12.26 -13.04
N ALA A 209 -1.41 12.59 -13.28
CA ALA A 209 -2.24 12.03 -14.34
C ALA A 209 -2.10 10.49 -14.40
N CYS A 210 -2.40 9.82 -13.28
CA CYS A 210 -2.35 8.37 -13.15
C CYS A 210 -3.48 7.88 -12.24
N TYR A 211 -3.83 6.60 -12.33
CA TYR A 211 -4.72 5.99 -11.35
C TYR A 211 -4.00 5.86 -10.00
N LEU A 212 -4.78 5.97 -8.92
CA LEU A 212 -4.31 5.67 -7.58
C LEU A 212 -5.26 4.67 -6.93
N ALA A 213 -4.71 3.63 -6.33
CA ALA A 213 -5.45 2.58 -5.66
C ALA A 213 -4.87 2.35 -4.25
N ALA A 214 -5.59 2.83 -3.24
CA ALA A 214 -5.21 2.66 -1.84
C ALA A 214 -5.98 1.48 -1.24
N VAL A 215 -5.26 0.57 -0.61
CA VAL A 215 -5.86 -0.57 0.08
C VAL A 215 -5.49 -0.52 1.55
N ASN A 216 -6.50 -0.36 2.39
CA ASN A 216 -6.34 -0.20 3.83
C ASN A 216 -6.77 -1.46 4.59
N ARG A 217 -6.24 -1.59 5.78
CA ARG A 217 -6.67 -2.53 6.81
C ARG A 217 -8.03 -2.11 7.39
N VAL A 218 -8.79 -3.05 7.95
CA VAL A 218 -10.09 -2.80 8.58
C VAL A 218 -10.20 -3.51 9.92
N GLY A 219 -11.03 -2.96 10.81
CA GLY A 219 -11.36 -3.55 12.10
C GLY A 219 -10.47 -3.08 13.25
N PHE A 220 -10.91 -3.40 14.46
CA PHE A 220 -10.19 -3.02 15.67
C PHE A 220 -9.06 -4.01 15.97
N GLU A 221 -7.89 -3.49 16.23
CA GLU A 221 -6.76 -4.26 16.76
C GLU A 221 -6.34 -3.68 18.11
N GLU A 222 -6.57 -4.46 19.16
CA GLU A 222 -6.19 -4.10 20.54
C GLU A 222 -4.66 -3.98 20.64
N SER A 223 -4.20 -2.94 21.34
CA SER A 223 -2.78 -2.80 21.65
C SER A 223 -2.32 -3.93 22.59
N PRO A 224 -1.22 -4.59 22.30
CA PRO A 224 -0.66 -5.60 23.20
C PRO A 224 -0.16 -5.04 24.52
N SER A 225 0.08 -3.73 24.61
CA SER A 225 0.55 -3.06 25.84
C SER A 225 -0.61 -2.58 26.72
N THR A 226 -0.64 -3.08 27.96
CA THR A 226 -1.62 -2.62 28.97
C THR A 226 -1.46 -1.15 29.37
N SER A 227 -0.26 -0.59 29.24
CA SER A 227 0.01 0.84 29.55
C SER A 227 -0.57 1.80 28.50
N LEU A 228 -0.89 1.31 27.31
CA LEU A 228 -1.54 2.07 26.23
C LEU A 228 -3.07 1.90 26.21
N ARG A 229 -3.62 1.09 27.12
CA ARG A 229 -5.06 0.89 27.30
C ARG A 229 -5.66 1.98 28.19
N THR A 230 -5.65 3.22 27.71
CA THR A 230 -6.06 4.39 28.52
C THR A 230 -7.49 4.85 28.26
N GLY A 231 -8.26 4.14 27.44
CA GLY A 231 -9.67 4.44 27.18
C GLY A 231 -10.59 4.20 28.35
N PRO A 232 -11.80 4.79 28.39
CA PRO A 232 -12.81 4.60 29.45
C PRO A 232 -13.22 3.15 29.65
N ASP A 233 -13.10 2.32 28.61
CA ASP A 233 -13.35 0.88 28.57
C ASP A 233 -12.09 0.04 28.78
N GLY A 234 -10.92 0.68 29.01
CA GLY A 234 -9.64 0.00 29.18
C GLY A 234 -9.07 -0.62 27.89
N GLN A 235 -9.65 -0.32 26.74
CA GLN A 235 -9.24 -0.86 25.44
C GLN A 235 -8.49 0.22 24.64
N GLY A 236 -7.17 0.22 24.72
CA GLY A 236 -6.32 0.97 23.78
C GLY A 236 -6.04 0.16 22.54
N GLY A 237 -5.84 0.81 21.41
CA GLY A 237 -5.56 0.16 20.13
C GLY A 237 -5.87 1.06 18.95
N ILE A 238 -5.94 0.46 17.76
CA ILE A 238 -6.29 1.15 16.53
C ILE A 238 -7.57 0.59 15.93
N ASP A 239 -8.54 1.46 15.64
CA ASP A 239 -9.65 1.18 14.76
C ASP A 239 -9.23 1.50 13.32
N PHE A 240 -8.85 0.48 12.57
CA PHE A 240 -8.54 0.63 11.14
C PHE A 240 -9.83 0.85 10.37
N TRP A 241 -9.91 1.97 9.65
CA TRP A 241 -11.17 2.45 9.07
C TRP A 241 -11.50 1.93 7.68
N GLY A 242 -10.75 0.96 7.13
CA GLY A 242 -11.04 0.47 5.79
C GLY A 242 -11.02 1.56 4.73
N ARG A 243 -12.13 1.77 4.03
CA ARG A 243 -12.33 2.76 2.97
C ARG A 243 -11.30 2.67 1.84
N SER A 244 -10.84 1.46 1.54
CA SER A 244 -10.00 1.21 0.37
C SER A 244 -10.68 1.77 -0.89
N PHE A 245 -9.92 2.42 -1.77
CA PHE A 245 -10.54 3.09 -2.92
C PHE A 245 -9.64 3.08 -4.15
N VAL A 246 -10.27 3.33 -5.31
CA VAL A 246 -9.59 3.60 -6.57
C VAL A 246 -10.01 4.98 -7.07
N ALA A 247 -9.04 5.84 -7.36
CA ALA A 247 -9.24 7.15 -7.98
C ALA A 247 -8.66 7.18 -9.40
N ASP A 248 -9.35 7.87 -10.31
CA ASP A 248 -8.90 8.08 -11.68
C ASP A 248 -7.93 9.28 -11.81
N PRO A 249 -7.33 9.49 -13.00
CA PRO A 249 -6.44 10.62 -13.25
C PRO A 249 -7.03 12.02 -13.04
N ASP A 250 -8.35 12.16 -12.97
CA ASP A 250 -9.05 13.40 -12.62
C ASP A 250 -9.35 13.51 -11.11
N GLY A 251 -8.91 12.55 -10.31
CA GLY A 251 -9.11 12.49 -8.86
C GLY A 251 -10.52 12.06 -8.45
N LYS A 252 -11.32 11.55 -9.37
CA LYS A 252 -12.64 11.01 -9.07
C LYS A 252 -12.50 9.64 -8.44
N VAL A 253 -13.14 9.41 -7.28
CA VAL A 253 -13.26 8.08 -6.70
C VAL A 253 -14.21 7.25 -7.56
N LEU A 254 -13.68 6.20 -8.18
CA LEU A 254 -14.44 5.28 -9.03
C LEU A 254 -15.17 4.23 -8.21
N LYS A 255 -14.51 3.76 -7.16
CA LYS A 255 -15.04 2.77 -6.22
C LYS A 255 -14.39 2.93 -4.85
N GLU A 256 -15.16 2.72 -3.79
CA GLU A 256 -14.71 2.78 -2.40
C GLU A 256 -15.33 1.62 -1.62
N ALA A 257 -14.55 1.01 -0.72
CA ALA A 257 -14.98 -0.06 0.17
C ALA A 257 -15.57 0.50 1.47
N SER A 258 -16.22 -0.35 2.22
CA SER A 258 -16.83 -0.04 3.52
C SER A 258 -15.77 0.38 4.57
N GLU A 259 -16.25 0.99 5.65
CA GLU A 259 -15.41 1.42 6.77
C GLU A 259 -15.10 0.34 7.79
N ASN A 260 -15.89 -0.73 7.85
CA ASN A 260 -15.91 -1.63 9.00
C ASN A 260 -16.00 -3.12 8.65
N GLU A 261 -15.95 -3.48 7.38
CA GLU A 261 -16.08 -4.86 6.93
C GLU A 261 -14.89 -5.31 6.08
N ASP A 262 -14.60 -6.60 6.14
CA ASP A 262 -13.76 -7.25 5.15
C ASP A 262 -14.42 -7.13 3.78
N GLU A 263 -13.69 -6.61 2.80
CA GLU A 263 -14.26 -6.39 1.48
C GLU A 263 -13.24 -6.60 0.36
N ILE A 264 -13.67 -7.24 -0.71
CA ILE A 264 -12.92 -7.38 -1.95
C ILE A 264 -13.48 -6.37 -2.94
N LEU A 265 -12.70 -5.31 -3.20
CA LEU A 265 -13.09 -4.28 -4.14
C LEU A 265 -12.44 -4.56 -5.49
N VAL A 266 -13.24 -4.82 -6.54
CA VAL A 266 -12.74 -4.94 -7.92
C VAL A 266 -13.25 -3.77 -8.73
N CYS A 267 -12.33 -3.00 -9.33
CA CYS A 267 -12.62 -1.78 -10.07
C CYS A 267 -11.97 -1.81 -11.47
N PRO A 268 -12.76 -1.66 -12.55
CA PRO A 268 -12.19 -1.50 -13.88
C PRO A 268 -11.57 -0.10 -14.04
N VAL A 269 -10.36 -0.06 -14.63
CA VAL A 269 -9.65 1.17 -14.99
C VAL A 269 -9.29 1.12 -16.48
N ASP A 270 -9.44 2.23 -17.19
CA ASP A 270 -9.05 2.35 -18.60
C ASP A 270 -7.69 3.06 -18.72
N LEU A 271 -6.65 2.31 -18.97
CA LEU A 271 -5.28 2.87 -19.08
C LEU A 271 -5.13 3.83 -20.26
N ALA A 272 -6.00 3.74 -21.28
CA ALA A 272 -6.02 4.73 -22.36
C ALA A 272 -6.36 6.13 -21.84
N PHE A 273 -7.15 6.24 -20.75
CA PHE A 273 -7.46 7.53 -20.14
C PHE A 273 -6.23 8.21 -19.54
N VAL A 274 -5.24 7.45 -19.03
CA VAL A 274 -3.95 8.02 -18.60
C VAL A 274 -3.23 8.70 -19.77
N GLU A 275 -3.22 8.04 -20.94
CA GLU A 275 -2.59 8.59 -22.14
C GLU A 275 -3.34 9.85 -22.62
N GLU A 276 -4.67 9.80 -22.62
CA GLU A 276 -5.53 10.93 -23.02
C GLU A 276 -5.30 12.14 -22.12
N VAL A 277 -5.30 11.98 -20.78
CA VAL A 277 -5.08 13.08 -19.85
C VAL A 277 -3.67 13.64 -19.98
N ARG A 278 -2.64 12.79 -20.10
CA ARG A 278 -1.25 13.24 -20.28
C ARG A 278 -1.01 13.92 -21.61
N ALA A 279 -1.74 13.56 -22.66
CA ALA A 279 -1.67 14.22 -23.97
C ALA A 279 -2.40 15.57 -23.96
N ALA A 280 -3.57 15.63 -23.34
CA ALA A 280 -4.37 16.86 -23.24
C ALA A 280 -3.77 17.89 -22.28
N TRP A 281 -3.22 17.41 -21.16
CA TRP A 281 -2.65 18.23 -20.08
C TRP A 281 -1.18 17.91 -19.88
N SER A 282 -0.32 18.69 -20.48
CA SER A 282 1.14 18.41 -20.46
C SER A 282 1.83 18.76 -19.13
N PHE A 283 1.10 19.32 -18.16
CA PHE A 283 1.64 19.81 -16.89
C PHE A 283 2.39 18.76 -16.05
N PRO A 284 2.01 17.46 -16.03
CA PRO A 284 2.66 16.52 -15.11
C PRO A 284 4.15 16.33 -15.38
N PHE A 285 4.57 16.44 -16.64
CA PHE A 285 5.94 16.17 -17.04
C PHE A 285 6.59 17.26 -17.89
N ARG A 286 6.00 17.63 -19.03
CA ARG A 286 6.60 18.58 -19.99
C ARG A 286 6.73 20.00 -19.41
N ASP A 287 5.72 20.46 -18.70
CA ASP A 287 5.64 21.86 -18.25
C ASP A 287 6.30 22.09 -16.89
N ARG A 288 6.98 21.07 -16.34
CA ARG A 288 7.71 21.17 -15.07
C ARG A 288 8.92 22.09 -15.21
N ARG A 289 9.11 22.97 -14.24
CA ARG A 289 10.25 23.88 -14.12
C ARG A 289 11.35 23.25 -13.26
N VAL A 290 11.94 22.15 -13.77
CA VAL A 290 12.96 21.37 -13.03
C VAL A 290 14.17 22.20 -12.62
N ASP A 291 14.44 23.30 -13.34
CA ASP A 291 15.46 24.31 -13.03
C ASP A 291 15.17 25.08 -11.73
N SER A 292 13.92 25.12 -11.27
CA SER A 292 13.50 25.85 -10.08
C SER A 292 13.27 24.97 -8.84
N TYR A 293 13.38 23.64 -8.96
CA TYR A 293 13.03 22.72 -7.88
C TYR A 293 14.22 22.31 -6.99
N GLY A 294 15.37 22.99 -7.10
CA GLY A 294 16.56 22.67 -6.29
C GLY A 294 16.34 22.73 -4.78
N GLY A 295 15.33 23.48 -4.33
CA GLY A 295 14.92 23.55 -2.92
C GLY A 295 14.33 22.26 -2.36
N LEU A 296 13.80 21.35 -3.22
CA LEU A 296 13.20 20.09 -2.76
C LEU A 296 14.19 19.11 -2.12
N ILE A 297 15.48 19.30 -2.33
CA ILE A 297 16.53 18.48 -1.68
C ILE A 297 17.01 19.07 -0.34
N LYS A 298 16.40 20.17 0.12
CA LYS A 298 16.66 20.77 1.42
C LYS A 298 15.52 20.43 2.37
N LEU A 299 15.85 20.29 3.66
CA LEU A 299 14.82 20.05 4.68
C LEU A 299 13.89 21.25 4.85
N TYR A 300 14.42 22.47 4.73
CA TYR A 300 13.71 23.74 4.82
C TYR A 300 14.42 24.82 3.98
N LEU A 301 13.68 25.85 3.57
CA LEU A 301 14.23 27.02 2.86
C LEU A 301 14.35 28.18 3.85
N ASP A 302 15.59 28.48 4.30
CA ASP A 302 15.92 29.62 5.16
C ASP A 302 16.20 30.85 4.31
#